data_6d99954547bb16766e82974b4c630fa8
#
_entry.id   6d99954547bb16766e82974b4c630fa8
#
_cell.length_a   1.000
_cell.length_b   1.000
_cell.length_c   1.000
_cell.angle_alpha   90.00
_cell.angle_beta   90.00
_cell.angle_gamma   90.00
#
_symmetry.space_group_name_H-M   'P 1'
#
loop_
_entity.id
_entity.type
_entity.pdbx_description
1 polymer ?
#
loop_
_entity_poly.entity_id
_entity_poly.type
_entity_poly.pdbx_seq_one_letter_code
_entity_poly.pdbx_strand_id
1 'polypeptide(L)'
;SSDLVEGSYIHNLEDFWPEYWNNWRMDYNHLHRGDVYATHGMGPACQVLNIHRGDRMKTLVSMDTKAVNGPAYIKKQTGEEVTDFQNGDQTSTLIRTENGKTMLIQHNVMTPRPYSRMYQIVGADGYASKYPIEEYCLRPSQVDSKDVPNHENLNAHGSVPENVKKALMDKYKDPIHIELEETAKKVGGHGGMDFIMDYRLAYCLQNGLPLDMDVYDLAEWCCMAELTRLSIENNSAPVEVPDFTRGGWNKVQGYRHAFAK
;
A
#
# COMPACT_ATOMS: atom_id res chain seq x y z
N SER A 1 -11.58 14.63 2.22
CA SER A 1 -10.35 14.25 2.91
C SER A 1 -10.38 12.76 3.26
N SER A 2 -9.27 12.06 3.09
CA SER A 2 -9.16 10.67 3.54
C SER A 2 -8.68 10.66 4.99
N ASP A 3 -9.36 9.88 5.85
CA ASP A 3 -9.08 9.84 7.27
C ASP A 3 -8.42 8.53 7.69
N LEU A 4 -8.69 7.45 6.91
CA LEU A 4 -8.12 6.12 7.11
C LEU A 4 -7.76 5.50 5.75
N VAL A 5 -6.59 4.89 5.70
CA VAL A 5 -6.18 4.04 4.56
C VAL A 5 -5.71 2.69 5.07
N GLU A 6 -6.14 1.63 4.39
CA GLU A 6 -5.68 0.28 4.67
C GLU A 6 -4.89 -0.24 3.47
N GLY A 7 -3.68 -0.72 3.74
CA GLY A 7 -2.79 -1.28 2.75
C GLY A 7 -2.18 -2.59 3.21
N SER A 8 -1.75 -3.43 2.28
CA SER A 8 -1.15 -4.70 2.67
C SER A 8 -0.23 -5.28 1.61
N TYR A 9 0.57 -6.25 2.05
CA TYR A 9 1.17 -7.25 1.19
C TYR A 9 0.76 -8.63 1.70
N ILE A 10 -0.39 -9.11 1.20
CA ILE A 10 -0.91 -10.44 1.48
C ILE A 10 -0.71 -11.25 0.21
N HIS A 11 0.29 -12.13 0.22
CA HIS A 11 0.70 -12.88 -0.95
C HIS A 11 1.36 -14.18 -0.50
N ASN A 12 0.65 -15.29 -0.51
CA ASN A 12 1.28 -16.57 -0.21
C ASN A 12 2.41 -16.83 -1.22
N LEU A 13 3.64 -16.89 -0.72
CA LEU A 13 4.84 -17.07 -1.52
C LEU A 13 5.41 -18.50 -1.42
N GLU A 14 4.74 -19.42 -0.73
CA GLU A 14 5.23 -20.77 -0.49
C GLU A 14 5.66 -21.47 -1.79
N ASP A 15 4.83 -21.37 -2.83
CA ASP A 15 5.13 -22.00 -4.13
C ASP A 15 6.23 -21.26 -4.91
N PHE A 16 6.51 -20.02 -4.57
CA PHE A 16 7.52 -19.18 -5.26
C PHE A 16 8.89 -19.22 -4.58
N TRP A 17 9.00 -19.63 -3.34
CA TRP A 17 10.26 -19.58 -2.62
C TRP A 17 11.38 -20.41 -3.24
N PRO A 18 11.13 -21.62 -3.81
CA PRO A 18 12.17 -22.37 -4.51
C PRO A 18 12.68 -21.68 -5.79
N GLU A 19 11.85 -20.82 -6.39
CA GLU A 19 12.17 -20.13 -7.65
C GLU A 19 12.96 -18.82 -7.43
N TYR A 20 12.87 -18.23 -6.25
CA TYR A 20 13.65 -17.04 -5.93
C TYR A 20 15.12 -17.38 -5.73
N TRP A 21 15.94 -16.70 -6.46
CA TRP A 21 17.39 -16.90 -6.41
C TRP A 21 17.92 -16.79 -4.98
N ASN A 22 18.67 -17.82 -4.55
CA ASN A 22 19.20 -17.98 -3.19
C ASN A 22 18.17 -17.92 -2.04
N ASN A 23 16.88 -18.11 -2.35
CA ASN A 23 15.82 -18.08 -1.32
C ASN A 23 15.87 -16.84 -0.40
N TRP A 24 16.39 -15.71 -0.87
CA TRP A 24 16.62 -14.54 -0.02
C TRP A 24 15.34 -14.09 0.72
N ARG A 25 14.16 -14.29 0.14
CA ARG A 25 12.91 -13.95 0.82
C ARG A 25 12.63 -14.87 1.98
N MET A 26 12.90 -16.17 1.86
CA MET A 26 12.78 -17.13 2.95
C MET A 26 13.78 -16.79 4.05
N ASP A 27 15.05 -16.60 3.70
CA ASP A 27 16.10 -16.27 4.66
C ASP A 27 15.79 -14.96 5.38
N TYR A 28 15.29 -13.96 4.67
CA TYR A 28 14.92 -12.68 5.27
C TYR A 28 13.75 -12.82 6.27
N ASN A 29 12.72 -13.60 5.95
CA ASN A 29 11.63 -13.90 6.86
C ASN A 29 12.09 -14.79 8.03
N HIS A 30 13.05 -15.69 7.82
CA HIS A 30 13.63 -16.50 8.89
C HIS A 30 14.40 -15.64 9.91
N LEU A 31 15.18 -14.67 9.43
CA LEU A 31 16.10 -13.89 10.25
C LEU A 31 15.50 -12.61 10.84
N HIS A 32 14.42 -12.10 10.29
CA HIS A 32 13.84 -10.81 10.68
C HIS A 32 12.37 -10.94 11.09
N ARG A 33 11.95 -10.11 12.03
CA ARG A 33 10.59 -10.02 12.55
C ARG A 33 9.94 -8.71 12.13
N GLY A 34 8.61 -8.71 11.94
CA GLY A 34 7.84 -7.52 11.63
C GLY A 34 7.40 -7.43 10.17
N ASP A 35 7.09 -6.23 9.70
CA ASP A 35 6.72 -6.00 8.30
C ASP A 35 7.98 -5.86 7.43
N VAL A 36 8.50 -6.99 6.99
CA VAL A 36 9.75 -7.06 6.22
C VAL A 36 9.58 -6.69 4.75
N TYR A 37 8.36 -6.38 4.30
CA TYR A 37 8.08 -5.99 2.90
C TYR A 37 6.90 -5.03 2.79
N ALA A 38 7.02 -3.85 3.38
CA ALA A 38 5.93 -2.88 3.55
C ALA A 38 5.56 -2.10 2.29
N THR A 39 6.44 -1.96 1.31
CA THR A 39 6.32 -1.00 0.20
C THR A 39 5.01 -1.12 -0.59
N HIS A 40 4.48 -2.32 -0.78
CA HIS A 40 3.22 -2.54 -1.51
C HIS A 40 1.99 -1.96 -0.79
N GLY A 41 1.96 -2.04 0.53
CA GLY A 41 0.89 -1.42 1.33
C GLY A 41 1.16 0.06 1.57
N MET A 42 2.40 0.40 1.91
CA MET A 42 2.80 1.75 2.33
C MET A 42 2.79 2.77 1.19
N GLY A 43 3.35 2.42 0.02
CA GLY A 43 3.50 3.38 -1.08
C GLY A 43 2.19 4.07 -1.44
N PRO A 44 1.15 3.32 -1.86
CA PRO A 44 -0.14 3.92 -2.18
C PRO A 44 -0.81 4.61 -0.98
N ALA A 45 -0.72 4.06 0.23
CA ALA A 45 -1.27 4.66 1.44
C ALA A 45 -0.63 6.02 1.73
N CYS A 46 0.69 6.12 1.65
CA CYS A 46 1.44 7.36 1.84
C CYS A 46 1.06 8.41 0.79
N GLN A 47 0.86 8.01 -0.47
CA GLN A 47 0.43 8.93 -1.52
C GLN A 47 -0.98 9.47 -1.28
N VAL A 48 -1.93 8.62 -0.93
CA VAL A 48 -3.32 9.03 -0.62
C VAL A 48 -3.37 10.01 0.54
N LEU A 49 -2.55 9.79 1.57
CA LEU A 49 -2.52 10.64 2.77
C LEU A 49 -1.59 11.84 2.66
N ASN A 50 -0.90 12.02 1.52
CA ASN A 50 0.07 13.09 1.28
C ASN A 50 1.24 13.10 2.27
N ILE A 51 1.75 11.92 2.61
CA ILE A 51 2.94 11.80 3.47
C ILE A 51 4.14 12.47 2.78
N HIS A 52 4.90 13.27 3.53
CA HIS A 52 5.95 14.21 3.09
C HIS A 52 5.48 15.39 2.22
N ARG A 53 4.16 15.47 1.95
CA ARG A 53 3.57 16.51 1.10
C ARG A 53 2.32 17.11 1.75
N GLY A 54 2.46 17.48 3.03
CA GLY A 54 1.42 18.06 3.87
C GLY A 54 1.06 17.24 5.12
N ASP A 55 1.60 16.02 5.24
CA ASP A 55 1.47 15.18 6.42
C ASP A 55 2.72 14.32 6.63
N ARG A 56 2.85 13.67 7.78
CA ARG A 56 3.92 12.70 8.08
C ARG A 56 3.41 11.61 9.01
N MET A 57 4.00 10.44 8.96
CA MET A 57 3.79 9.43 10.00
C MET A 57 4.37 9.93 11.32
N LYS A 58 3.68 9.68 12.43
CA LYS A 58 4.07 10.14 13.76
C LYS A 58 4.39 8.99 14.71
N THR A 59 3.48 8.03 14.79
CA THR A 59 3.59 6.93 15.74
C THR A 59 3.00 5.68 15.13
N LEU A 60 3.63 4.54 15.37
CA LEU A 60 3.09 3.23 15.01
C LEU A 60 3.04 2.28 16.21
N VAL A 61 2.14 1.31 16.10
CA VAL A 61 2.05 0.13 16.97
C VAL A 61 1.91 -1.08 16.09
N SER A 62 2.70 -2.13 16.35
CA SER A 62 2.69 -3.35 15.57
C SER A 62 2.54 -4.58 16.44
N MET A 63 1.80 -5.56 15.92
CA MET A 63 1.61 -6.89 16.50
C MET A 63 1.84 -7.95 15.43
N ASP A 64 2.34 -9.09 15.85
CA ASP A 64 2.47 -10.26 14.98
C ASP A 64 1.85 -11.52 15.62
N THR A 65 1.63 -12.51 14.80
CA THR A 65 1.28 -13.87 15.24
C THR A 65 2.54 -14.69 15.48
N LYS A 66 2.36 -15.91 15.99
CA LYS A 66 3.45 -16.89 15.99
C LYS A 66 3.87 -17.23 14.56
N ALA A 67 5.14 -17.57 14.39
CA ALA A 67 5.66 -18.21 13.21
C ALA A 67 5.27 -19.71 13.22
N VAL A 68 4.36 -20.08 12.35
CA VAL A 68 3.89 -21.49 12.24
C VAL A 68 4.21 -22.04 10.85
N ASN A 69 3.85 -21.30 9.81
CA ASN A 69 3.97 -21.77 8.44
C ASN A 69 5.40 -21.73 7.89
N GLY A 70 6.21 -20.75 8.27
CA GLY A 70 7.61 -20.68 7.88
C GLY A 70 8.42 -21.90 8.36
N PRO A 71 8.43 -22.22 9.65
CA PRO A 71 9.06 -23.44 10.16
C PRO A 71 8.53 -24.73 9.52
N ALA A 72 7.21 -24.82 9.33
CA ALA A 72 6.59 -25.97 8.69
C ALA A 72 7.04 -26.14 7.23
N TYR A 73 7.19 -25.04 6.49
CA TYR A 73 7.72 -25.07 5.14
C TYR A 73 9.15 -25.57 5.09
N ILE A 74 10.05 -25.04 5.93
CA ILE A 74 11.45 -25.48 5.97
C ILE A 74 11.52 -26.98 6.31
N LYS A 75 10.79 -27.43 7.33
CA LYS A 75 10.73 -28.84 7.70
C LYS A 75 10.27 -29.74 6.53
N LYS A 76 9.26 -29.32 5.79
CA LYS A 76 8.75 -30.02 4.60
C LYS A 76 9.81 -30.12 3.50
N GLN A 77 10.62 -29.09 3.30
CA GLN A 77 11.62 -29.03 2.24
C GLN A 77 12.94 -29.74 2.61
N THR A 78 13.39 -29.62 3.84
CA THR A 78 14.72 -30.07 4.27
C THR A 78 14.69 -31.27 5.23
N GLY A 79 13.54 -31.54 5.88
CA GLY A 79 13.42 -32.49 6.96
C GLY A 79 13.91 -31.97 8.33
N GLU A 80 14.47 -30.76 8.39
CA GLU A 80 14.99 -30.15 9.61
C GLU A 80 13.93 -29.36 10.36
N GLU A 81 13.98 -29.43 11.69
CA GLU A 81 13.13 -28.60 12.55
C GLU A 81 13.83 -27.26 12.81
N VAL A 82 13.09 -26.17 12.57
CA VAL A 82 13.53 -24.80 12.82
C VAL A 82 12.74 -24.22 13.98
N THR A 83 13.44 -23.78 15.01
CA THR A 83 12.86 -23.23 16.25
C THR A 83 13.11 -21.73 16.42
N ASP A 84 13.95 -21.16 15.59
CA ASP A 84 14.44 -19.78 15.65
C ASP A 84 13.88 -18.87 14.55
N PHE A 85 12.84 -19.32 13.85
CA PHE A 85 12.18 -18.53 12.80
C PHE A 85 11.54 -17.28 13.40
N GLN A 86 11.96 -16.10 12.92
CA GLN A 86 11.62 -14.81 13.54
C GLN A 86 10.28 -14.24 13.10
N ASN A 87 9.97 -14.28 11.79
CA ASN A 87 8.79 -13.59 11.32
C ASN A 87 7.50 -14.37 11.60
N GLY A 88 6.55 -13.71 12.24
CA GLY A 88 5.21 -14.25 12.41
C GLY A 88 4.48 -14.44 11.08
N ASP A 89 3.49 -15.30 11.04
CA ASP A 89 2.69 -15.55 9.82
C ASP A 89 1.94 -14.29 9.37
N GLN A 90 1.57 -13.43 10.30
CA GLN A 90 0.87 -12.17 10.05
C GLN A 90 1.47 -11.05 10.91
N THR A 91 1.79 -9.92 10.30
CA THR A 91 2.06 -8.66 11.00
C THR A 91 0.96 -7.66 10.69
N SER A 92 0.48 -6.95 11.72
CA SER A 92 -0.52 -5.88 11.60
C SER A 92 -0.03 -4.64 12.32
N THR A 93 -0.02 -3.52 11.62
CA THR A 93 0.54 -2.26 12.10
C THR A 93 -0.48 -1.14 11.96
N LEU A 94 -0.74 -0.43 13.06
CA LEU A 94 -1.51 0.81 13.07
C LEU A 94 -0.55 1.98 13.13
N ILE A 95 -0.75 2.96 12.26
CA ILE A 95 0.07 4.17 12.15
C ILE A 95 -0.84 5.38 12.30
N ARG A 96 -0.42 6.36 13.09
CA ARG A 96 -1.06 7.68 13.19
C ARG A 96 -0.17 8.71 12.54
N THR A 97 -0.78 9.61 11.74
CA THR A 97 -0.09 10.77 11.15
C THR A 97 -0.12 11.99 12.07
N GLU A 98 0.67 13.00 11.74
CA GLU A 98 0.69 14.27 12.46
C GLU A 98 -0.66 15.00 12.41
N ASN A 99 -1.35 14.93 11.28
CA ASN A 99 -2.68 15.52 11.09
C ASN A 99 -3.83 14.64 11.62
N GLY A 100 -3.53 13.53 12.35
CA GLY A 100 -4.52 12.71 13.03
C GLY A 100 -5.19 11.66 12.16
N LYS A 101 -4.74 11.45 10.92
CA LYS A 101 -5.18 10.35 10.07
C LYS A 101 -4.55 9.03 10.50
N THR A 102 -5.09 7.91 10.04
CA THR A 102 -4.57 6.58 10.39
C THR A 102 -4.34 5.71 9.17
N MET A 103 -3.38 4.78 9.30
CA MET A 103 -3.17 3.68 8.34
C MET A 103 -3.20 2.36 9.07
N LEU A 104 -3.80 1.34 8.45
CA LEU A 104 -3.64 -0.06 8.83
C LEU A 104 -2.81 -0.75 7.74
N ILE A 105 -1.64 -1.24 8.11
CA ILE A 105 -0.74 -1.94 7.19
C ILE A 105 -0.59 -3.39 7.63
N GLN A 106 -0.75 -4.33 6.70
CA GLN A 106 -0.63 -5.76 6.97
C GLN A 106 0.41 -6.42 6.05
N HIS A 107 1.17 -7.33 6.64
CA HIS A 107 2.11 -8.21 5.92
C HIS A 107 1.79 -9.68 6.22
N ASN A 108 1.66 -10.50 5.16
CA ASN A 108 1.44 -11.93 5.28
C ASN A 108 1.87 -12.63 3.98
N VAL A 109 2.90 -13.45 4.05
CA VAL A 109 3.45 -14.14 2.86
C VAL A 109 3.50 -15.66 3.01
N MET A 110 2.96 -16.19 4.11
CA MET A 110 3.14 -17.60 4.49
C MET A 110 1.82 -18.34 4.74
N THR A 111 0.66 -17.70 4.60
CA THR A 111 -0.63 -18.34 4.82
C THR A 111 -1.45 -18.41 3.54
N PRO A 112 -2.34 -19.39 3.40
CA PRO A 112 -3.19 -19.54 2.23
C PRO A 112 -4.33 -18.51 2.24
N ARG A 113 -3.99 -17.25 1.98
CA ARG A 113 -4.92 -16.14 1.80
C ARG A 113 -4.94 -15.71 0.33
N PRO A 114 -6.11 -15.33 -0.22
CA PRO A 114 -6.17 -14.70 -1.54
C PRO A 114 -5.26 -13.46 -1.57
N TYR A 115 -4.60 -13.27 -2.72
CA TYR A 115 -3.77 -12.09 -2.93
C TYR A 115 -4.55 -10.80 -2.65
N SER A 116 -3.97 -9.92 -1.84
CA SER A 116 -4.59 -8.66 -1.51
C SER A 116 -3.53 -7.60 -1.16
N ARG A 117 -3.68 -6.42 -1.71
CA ARG A 117 -3.01 -5.21 -1.24
C ARG A 117 -3.93 -4.32 -0.42
N MET A 118 -5.15 -4.79 -0.15
CA MET A 118 -6.27 -4.06 0.44
C MET A 118 -6.65 -2.82 -0.37
N TYR A 119 -5.91 -1.74 -0.27
CA TYR A 119 -6.20 -0.46 -0.91
C TYR A 119 -7.62 0.00 -0.60
N GLN A 120 -7.90 0.06 0.71
CA GLN A 120 -9.14 0.62 1.22
C GLN A 120 -8.88 2.05 1.68
N ILE A 121 -9.73 2.94 1.21
CA ILE A 121 -9.63 4.38 1.50
C ILE A 121 -10.97 4.81 2.08
N VAL A 122 -10.94 5.39 3.28
CA VAL A 122 -12.13 5.92 3.95
C VAL A 122 -11.96 7.42 4.11
N GLY A 123 -12.96 8.16 3.67
CA GLY A 123 -13.04 9.62 3.85
C GLY A 123 -14.39 10.04 4.41
N ALA A 124 -14.54 11.34 4.65
CA ALA A 124 -15.78 11.89 5.19
C ALA A 124 -17.03 11.60 4.33
N ASP A 125 -16.83 11.50 3.02
CA ASP A 125 -17.94 11.45 2.05
C ASP A 125 -17.95 10.19 1.19
N GLY A 126 -16.97 9.30 1.38
CA GLY A 126 -16.91 8.09 0.58
C GLY A 126 -15.89 7.07 1.07
N TYR A 127 -16.04 5.89 0.50
CA TYR A 127 -15.20 4.72 0.67
C TYR A 127 -14.84 4.14 -0.68
N ALA A 128 -13.63 3.68 -0.84
CA ALA A 128 -13.17 2.93 -1.99
C ALA A 128 -12.33 1.73 -1.54
N SER A 129 -12.55 0.58 -2.16
CA SER A 129 -11.76 -0.64 -1.95
C SER A 129 -11.40 -1.24 -3.29
N LYS A 130 -10.18 -1.81 -3.39
CA LYS A 130 -9.78 -2.59 -4.57
C LYS A 130 -9.76 -4.09 -4.30
N TYR A 131 -9.40 -4.52 -3.11
CA TYR A 131 -9.22 -5.93 -2.76
C TYR A 131 -10.00 -6.28 -1.48
N PRO A 132 -10.54 -7.51 -1.36
CA PRO A 132 -10.62 -8.54 -2.40
C PRO A 132 -11.68 -8.25 -3.46
N ILE A 133 -12.59 -7.30 -3.17
CA ILE A 133 -13.70 -6.89 -4.05
C ILE A 133 -13.56 -5.39 -4.30
N GLU A 134 -13.68 -5.00 -5.56
CA GLU A 134 -13.66 -3.60 -5.95
C GLU A 134 -15.03 -2.96 -5.68
N GLU A 135 -15.08 -2.12 -4.65
CA GLU A 135 -16.30 -1.48 -4.15
C GLU A 135 -16.11 0.01 -3.90
N TYR A 136 -17.20 0.73 -4.07
CA TYR A 136 -17.28 2.16 -3.75
C TYR A 136 -18.57 2.44 -2.97
N CYS A 137 -18.50 3.30 -1.96
CA CYS A 137 -19.65 3.78 -1.23
C CYS A 137 -19.55 5.32 -1.15
N LEU A 138 -20.56 6.03 -1.56
CA LEU A 138 -20.52 7.49 -1.68
C LEU A 138 -21.78 8.13 -1.11
N ARG A 139 -21.62 9.28 -0.44
CA ARG A 139 -22.76 10.13 -0.12
C ARG A 139 -23.35 10.72 -1.40
N PRO A 140 -24.68 10.82 -1.53
CA PRO A 140 -25.32 11.38 -2.72
C PRO A 140 -24.80 12.77 -3.10
N SER A 141 -24.46 13.60 -2.11
CA SER A 141 -23.93 14.96 -2.31
C SER A 141 -22.57 15.01 -3.02
N GLN A 142 -21.87 13.90 -3.12
CA GLN A 142 -20.55 13.81 -3.77
C GLN A 142 -20.63 13.46 -5.26
N VAL A 143 -21.80 13.23 -5.77
CA VAL A 143 -22.01 12.79 -7.15
C VAL A 143 -22.91 13.77 -7.87
N ASP A 144 -22.44 14.37 -8.95
CA ASP A 144 -23.25 15.27 -9.78
C ASP A 144 -24.27 14.46 -10.58
N SER A 145 -25.53 14.88 -10.56
CA SER A 145 -26.64 14.27 -11.30
C SER A 145 -26.40 14.21 -12.81
N LYS A 146 -25.58 15.11 -13.34
CA LYS A 146 -25.23 15.15 -14.77
C LYS A 146 -24.27 14.02 -15.16
N ASP A 147 -23.47 13.58 -14.22
CA ASP A 147 -22.41 12.58 -14.46
C ASP A 147 -22.87 11.17 -14.12
N VAL A 148 -23.80 11.03 -13.16
CA VAL A 148 -24.23 9.73 -12.66
C VAL A 148 -25.75 9.70 -12.53
N PRO A 149 -26.45 8.94 -13.38
CA PRO A 149 -27.90 8.79 -13.27
C PRO A 149 -28.30 8.09 -11.95
N ASN A 150 -29.46 8.47 -11.40
CA ASN A 150 -29.98 7.93 -10.15
C ASN A 150 -29.07 8.12 -8.93
N HIS A 151 -28.26 9.17 -8.91
CA HIS A 151 -27.35 9.47 -7.81
C HIS A 151 -28.10 9.72 -6.49
N GLU A 152 -29.35 10.16 -6.53
CA GLU A 152 -30.21 10.39 -5.38
C GLU A 152 -30.54 9.09 -4.61
N ASN A 153 -30.38 7.94 -5.26
CA ASN A 153 -30.57 6.62 -4.65
C ASN A 153 -29.32 6.08 -3.95
N LEU A 154 -28.19 6.79 -4.06
CA LEU A 154 -26.99 6.43 -3.33
C LEU A 154 -27.19 6.65 -1.83
N ASN A 155 -26.54 5.82 -1.05
CA ASN A 155 -26.50 5.98 0.40
C ASN A 155 -25.10 5.60 0.92
N ALA A 156 -24.77 6.15 2.08
CA ALA A 156 -23.45 5.91 2.69
C ALA A 156 -23.35 4.55 3.42
N HIS A 157 -24.26 3.62 3.17
CA HIS A 157 -24.31 2.31 3.83
C HIS A 157 -24.02 1.15 2.88
N GLY A 158 -24.33 1.30 1.60
CA GLY A 158 -24.17 0.25 0.59
C GLY A 158 -23.24 0.63 -0.55
N SER A 159 -22.76 -0.38 -1.26
CA SER A 159 -21.97 -0.19 -2.48
C SER A 159 -22.78 0.49 -3.57
N VAL A 160 -22.13 1.33 -4.35
CA VAL A 160 -22.78 1.96 -5.51
C VAL A 160 -23.19 0.90 -6.55
N PRO A 161 -24.32 1.09 -7.26
CA PRO A 161 -24.72 0.20 -8.35
C PRO A 161 -23.64 0.13 -9.47
N GLU A 162 -23.60 -0.98 -10.20
CA GLU A 162 -22.55 -1.23 -11.21
C GLU A 162 -22.52 -0.17 -12.33
N ASN A 163 -23.70 0.35 -12.74
CA ASN A 163 -23.77 1.44 -13.71
C ASN A 163 -23.17 2.76 -13.19
N VAL A 164 -23.33 3.04 -11.89
CA VAL A 164 -22.72 4.20 -11.23
C VAL A 164 -21.20 3.99 -11.11
N LYS A 165 -20.77 2.81 -10.68
CA LYS A 165 -19.36 2.44 -10.60
C LYS A 165 -18.67 2.65 -11.96
N LYS A 166 -19.24 2.14 -13.03
CA LYS A 166 -18.69 2.30 -14.38
C LYS A 166 -18.56 3.77 -14.78
N ALA A 167 -19.61 4.57 -14.56
CA ALA A 167 -19.59 6.00 -14.88
C ALA A 167 -18.50 6.75 -14.09
N LEU A 168 -18.31 6.40 -12.81
CA LEU A 168 -17.22 6.97 -11.98
C LEU A 168 -15.84 6.57 -12.50
N MET A 169 -15.65 5.30 -12.85
CA MET A 169 -14.38 4.81 -13.38
C MET A 169 -14.02 5.47 -14.69
N ASP A 170 -14.99 5.63 -15.61
CA ASP A 170 -14.77 6.31 -16.87
C ASP A 170 -14.44 7.80 -16.66
N LYS A 171 -15.14 8.47 -15.74
CA LYS A 171 -14.92 9.88 -15.44
C LYS A 171 -13.58 10.18 -14.78
N TYR A 172 -13.18 9.32 -13.84
CA TYR A 172 -11.98 9.52 -13.02
C TYR A 172 -10.80 8.61 -13.45
N LYS A 173 -10.88 8.05 -14.65
CA LYS A 173 -9.73 7.32 -15.21
C LYS A 173 -8.50 8.23 -15.21
N ASP A 174 -7.41 7.73 -14.70
CA ASP A 174 -6.15 8.47 -14.61
C ASP A 174 -5.72 8.96 -16.01
N PRO A 175 -5.46 10.26 -16.21
CA PRO A 175 -5.03 10.81 -17.48
C PRO A 175 -3.79 10.16 -18.08
N ILE A 176 -2.83 9.74 -17.26
CA ILE A 176 -1.64 9.05 -17.74
C ILE A 176 -1.99 7.67 -18.31
N HIS A 177 -2.96 6.98 -17.73
CA HIS A 177 -3.47 5.72 -18.26
C HIS A 177 -4.18 5.91 -19.60
N ILE A 178 -4.96 6.99 -19.75
CA ILE A 178 -5.63 7.29 -21.03
C ILE A 178 -4.58 7.51 -22.11
N GLU A 179 -3.51 8.24 -21.82
CA GLU A 179 -2.47 8.59 -22.80
C GLU A 179 -1.55 7.40 -23.14
N LEU A 180 -1.16 6.60 -22.16
CA LEU A 180 -0.08 5.61 -22.31
C LEU A 180 -0.53 4.14 -22.31
N GLU A 181 -1.79 3.84 -22.01
CA GLU A 181 -2.28 2.48 -21.78
C GLU A 181 -1.93 1.51 -22.90
N GLU A 182 -2.16 1.89 -24.16
CA GLU A 182 -1.90 1.04 -25.33
C GLU A 182 -0.40 0.73 -25.49
N THR A 183 0.45 1.72 -25.27
CA THR A 183 1.91 1.52 -25.33
C THR A 183 2.40 0.70 -24.16
N ALA A 184 1.91 0.98 -22.97
CA ALA A 184 2.26 0.27 -21.75
C ALA A 184 1.90 -1.23 -21.82
N LYS A 185 0.73 -1.57 -22.34
CA LYS A 185 0.32 -2.98 -22.57
C LYS A 185 1.23 -3.71 -23.57
N LYS A 186 1.71 -3.02 -24.59
CA LYS A 186 2.62 -3.61 -25.60
C LYS A 186 4.03 -3.85 -25.04
N VAL A 187 4.53 -2.92 -24.23
CA VAL A 187 5.85 -3.03 -23.60
C VAL A 187 5.84 -4.10 -22.51
N GLY A 188 4.77 -4.19 -21.73
CA GLY A 188 4.61 -5.16 -20.65
C GLY A 188 5.16 -4.67 -19.32
N GLY A 189 5.50 -5.61 -18.41
CA GLY A 189 5.88 -5.32 -17.02
C GLY A 189 4.65 -5.01 -16.15
N HIS A 190 4.21 -5.99 -15.32
CA HIS A 190 3.03 -5.90 -14.44
C HIS A 190 1.79 -5.28 -15.12
N GLY A 191 1.49 -5.70 -16.35
CA GLY A 191 0.38 -5.17 -17.14
C GLY A 191 0.59 -3.74 -17.65
N GLY A 192 1.83 -3.27 -17.74
CA GLY A 192 2.23 -1.95 -18.20
C GLY A 192 2.53 -0.92 -17.11
N MET A 193 2.36 -1.28 -15.83
CA MET A 193 2.66 -0.37 -14.71
C MET A 193 4.14 0.02 -14.66
N ASP A 194 5.04 -0.92 -14.91
CA ASP A 194 6.48 -0.67 -14.89
C ASP A 194 6.87 0.34 -15.97
N PHE A 195 6.30 0.21 -17.17
CA PHE A 195 6.52 1.18 -18.25
C PHE A 195 6.06 2.59 -17.87
N ILE A 196 4.86 2.71 -17.27
CA ILE A 196 4.34 4.03 -16.87
C ILE A 196 5.23 4.67 -15.80
N MET A 197 5.72 3.90 -14.85
CA MET A 197 6.62 4.36 -13.81
C MET A 197 7.95 4.88 -14.42
N ASP A 198 8.57 4.10 -15.29
CA ASP A 198 9.83 4.46 -15.95
C ASP A 198 9.66 5.65 -16.88
N TYR A 199 8.54 5.72 -17.60
CA TYR A 199 8.20 6.87 -18.43
C TYR A 199 8.13 8.15 -17.61
N ARG A 200 7.45 8.12 -16.46
CA ARG A 200 7.36 9.29 -15.57
C ARG A 200 8.70 9.70 -15.01
N LEU A 201 9.52 8.74 -14.59
CA LEU A 201 10.89 9.02 -14.13
C LEU A 201 11.71 9.74 -15.21
N ALA A 202 11.75 9.17 -16.41
CA ALA A 202 12.48 9.76 -17.53
C ALA A 202 11.96 11.17 -17.89
N TYR A 203 10.66 11.35 -17.94
CA TYR A 203 10.02 12.62 -18.21
C TYR A 203 10.37 13.70 -17.16
N CYS A 204 10.28 13.36 -15.88
CA CYS A 204 10.63 14.29 -14.80
C CYS A 204 12.11 14.72 -14.89
N LEU A 205 13.02 13.75 -15.10
CA LEU A 205 14.46 14.05 -15.22
C LEU A 205 14.79 14.91 -16.45
N GLN A 206 14.18 14.62 -17.59
CA GLN A 206 14.41 15.39 -18.82
C GLN A 206 13.90 16.84 -18.75
N ASN A 207 12.85 17.05 -17.96
CA ASN A 207 12.19 18.37 -17.86
C ASN A 207 12.53 19.12 -16.56
N GLY A 208 13.43 18.59 -15.72
CA GLY A 208 13.79 19.21 -14.45
C GLY A 208 12.63 19.33 -13.47
N LEU A 209 11.70 18.38 -13.50
CA LEU A 209 10.54 18.34 -12.63
C LEU A 209 10.84 17.52 -11.36
N PRO A 210 10.14 17.79 -10.26
CA PRO A 210 10.18 16.93 -9.09
C PRO A 210 9.77 15.50 -9.45
N LEU A 211 10.44 14.51 -8.87
CA LEU A 211 10.09 13.11 -9.05
C LEU A 211 8.76 12.79 -8.35
N ASP A 212 8.03 11.84 -8.90
CA ASP A 212 6.77 11.35 -8.30
C ASP A 212 7.03 10.62 -6.97
N MET A 213 8.22 10.03 -6.84
CA MET A 213 8.74 9.42 -5.60
C MET A 213 10.17 9.89 -5.38
N ASP A 214 10.55 10.18 -4.16
CA ASP A 214 11.88 10.67 -3.81
C ASP A 214 12.55 9.83 -2.69
N VAL A 215 13.71 10.24 -2.26
CA VAL A 215 14.48 9.54 -1.21
C VAL A 215 13.75 9.53 0.14
N TYR A 216 12.91 10.49 0.41
CA TYR A 216 12.13 10.53 1.65
C TYR A 216 10.99 9.51 1.64
N ASP A 217 10.33 9.33 0.49
CA ASP A 217 9.35 8.24 0.30
C ASP A 217 10.02 6.88 0.53
N LEU A 218 11.20 6.65 -0.06
CA LEU A 218 11.96 5.42 0.13
C LEU A 218 12.30 5.18 1.62
N ALA A 219 12.83 6.19 2.30
CA ALA A 219 13.20 6.08 3.71
C ALA A 219 11.99 5.75 4.59
N GLU A 220 10.86 6.40 4.33
CA GLU A 220 9.59 6.20 5.04
C GLU A 220 9.04 4.78 4.87
N TRP A 221 9.05 4.26 3.64
CA TRP A 221 8.51 2.91 3.41
C TRP A 221 9.44 1.82 3.93
N CYS A 222 10.75 2.02 3.83
CA CYS A 222 11.74 1.05 4.28
C CYS A 222 11.92 1.02 5.81
N CYS A 223 11.63 2.12 6.52
CA CYS A 223 11.77 2.15 7.97
C CYS A 223 10.80 1.20 8.69
N MET A 224 9.73 0.77 8.01
CA MET A 224 8.72 -0.12 8.57
C MET A 224 9.31 -1.45 9.06
N ALA A 225 10.28 -2.02 8.36
CA ALA A 225 10.92 -3.26 8.78
C ALA A 225 11.50 -3.16 10.18
N GLU A 226 12.22 -2.08 10.47
CA GLU A 226 12.84 -1.87 11.78
C GLU A 226 11.85 -1.38 12.84
N LEU A 227 11.00 -0.41 12.51
CA LEU A 227 10.08 0.19 13.49
C LEU A 227 9.00 -0.79 13.94
N THR A 228 8.50 -1.65 13.04
CA THR A 228 7.55 -2.71 13.42
C THR A 228 8.21 -3.77 14.29
N ARG A 229 9.45 -4.17 14.00
CA ARG A 229 10.24 -5.05 14.85
C ARG A 229 10.38 -4.47 16.26
N LEU A 230 10.82 -3.20 16.37
CA LEU A 230 10.96 -2.52 17.66
C LEU A 230 9.66 -2.51 18.47
N SER A 231 8.53 -2.21 17.83
CA SER A 231 7.23 -2.26 18.51
C SER A 231 6.92 -3.65 19.04
N ILE A 232 7.02 -4.67 18.20
CA ILE A 232 6.70 -6.06 18.54
C ILE A 232 7.59 -6.58 19.69
N GLU A 233 8.90 -6.38 19.61
CA GLU A 233 9.87 -6.82 20.63
C GLU A 233 9.69 -6.11 21.97
N ASN A 234 9.07 -4.93 21.98
CA ASN A 234 8.71 -4.18 23.18
C ASN A 234 7.22 -4.35 23.57
N ASN A 235 6.65 -5.54 23.36
CA ASN A 235 5.27 -5.88 23.72
C ASN A 235 4.23 -4.97 23.02
N SER A 236 4.44 -4.71 21.75
CA SER A 236 3.61 -3.80 20.94
C SER A 236 3.53 -2.37 21.50
N ALA A 237 4.61 -1.90 22.10
CA ALA A 237 4.68 -0.53 22.54
C ALA A 237 4.67 0.45 21.35
N PRO A 238 4.11 1.67 21.53
CA PRO A 238 4.20 2.70 20.51
C PRO A 238 5.64 3.07 20.19
N VAL A 239 5.94 3.21 18.90
CA VAL A 239 7.24 3.65 18.37
C VAL A 239 7.05 4.94 17.60
N GLU A 240 7.88 5.94 17.88
CA GLU A 240 7.88 7.19 17.12
C GLU A 240 8.53 6.98 15.76
N VAL A 241 7.89 7.52 14.71
CA VAL A 241 8.44 7.48 13.34
C VAL A 241 9.33 8.70 13.13
N PRO A 242 10.60 8.54 12.75
CA PRO A 242 11.51 9.65 12.49
C PRO A 242 11.00 10.57 11.37
N ASP A 243 11.19 11.87 11.52
CA ASP A 243 10.97 12.82 10.42
C ASP A 243 12.20 12.88 9.51
N PHE A 244 12.19 12.10 8.45
CA PHE A 244 13.26 12.06 7.46
C PHE A 244 13.45 13.38 6.72
N THR A 245 12.39 14.20 6.61
CA THR A 245 12.41 15.49 5.93
C THR A 245 12.96 16.64 6.77
N ARG A 246 13.24 16.41 8.07
CA ARG A 246 13.73 17.42 9.02
C ARG A 246 12.83 18.66 9.05
N GLY A 247 11.53 18.46 9.12
CA GLY A 247 10.52 19.53 9.11
C GLY A 247 10.13 20.02 7.74
N GLY A 248 10.59 19.34 6.66
CA GLY A 248 10.23 19.68 5.28
C GLY A 248 8.87 19.18 4.83
N TRP A 249 8.29 18.22 5.55
CA TRP A 249 7.06 17.50 5.18
C TRP A 249 5.83 18.40 4.91
N ASN A 250 5.78 19.60 5.46
CA ASN A 250 4.68 20.54 5.29
C ASN A 250 4.96 21.68 4.27
N LYS A 251 6.15 21.71 3.65
CA LYS A 251 6.54 22.74 2.68
C LYS A 251 5.97 22.51 1.29
N VAL A 252 5.69 21.26 0.94
CA VAL A 252 5.07 20.85 -0.32
C VAL A 252 3.70 20.29 -0.01
N GLN A 253 2.69 20.57 -0.84
CA GLN A 253 1.33 20.10 -0.64
C GLN A 253 0.88 19.22 -1.80
N GLY A 254 0.47 17.99 -1.48
CA GLY A 254 -0.11 17.05 -2.43
C GLY A 254 0.84 16.54 -3.51
N TYR A 255 0.34 15.57 -4.27
CA TYR A 255 1.04 14.97 -5.42
C TYR A 255 0.57 15.59 -6.73
N ARG A 256 1.44 15.64 -7.74
CA ARG A 256 1.17 16.27 -9.05
C ARG A 256 1.50 15.35 -10.22
N HIS A 257 1.37 14.05 -10.05
CA HIS A 257 1.79 13.06 -11.05
C HIS A 257 0.65 12.39 -11.83
N ALA A 258 -0.57 12.91 -11.73
CA ALA A 258 -1.72 12.34 -12.42
C ALA A 258 -1.69 12.49 -13.95
N PHE A 259 -0.80 13.31 -14.50
CA PHE A 259 -0.68 13.60 -15.92
C PHE A 259 0.60 13.02 -16.49
N ALA A 260 0.54 12.55 -17.74
CA ALA A 260 1.71 12.05 -18.45
C ALA A 260 2.75 13.17 -18.73
N LYS A 261 2.29 14.42 -18.87
CA LYS A 261 3.12 15.61 -19.17
C LYS A 261 2.80 16.75 -18.22
#